data_f5e8f9f531295600f4a00bfb22489f7b
#
_entry.id   f5e8f9f531295600f4a00bfb22489f7b
#
_cell.length_a   1.000
_cell.length_b   1.000
_cell.length_c   1.000
_cell.angle_alpha   90.00
_cell.angle_beta   90.00
_cell.angle_gamma   90.00
#
_symmetry.space_group_name_H-M   'P 1'
#
loop_
_entity.id
_entity.type
_entity.pdbx_description
1 polymer ?
#
loop_
_entity_poly.entity_id
_entity_poly.type
_entity_poly.pdbx_seq_one_letter_code
_entity_poly.pdbx_strand_id
1 'polypeptide(L)'
;RDVVARSMMIEIREGRGCDGPWGPHIKLKLDHLGAEVLESRLPGILELSRTFAHADPIKEPIPVIPTCHYMMGGIPTKVTGQALRVNAQGEDEVIPGLFAVGEIACVSVHGANRLGGNSLLDLVVFGRAAGVHLMECIEQQGPLRDATLDEIDAAMARFNRWENNTTGEDPVEIRKALQRCMQNNFSVFREGDAMKQGLEELKQIRERLKSARLDDRSPDFNTQRIECLELDNLMETAYATAVAANFRTESRGAHSRFDFPDRDRKS
;
A
#
# COMPACT_ATOMS: atom_id res chain seq x y z
N ARG A 1 14.01 12.79 -1.09
CA ARG A 1 12.72 12.46 -0.48
C ARG A 1 12.87 11.49 0.69
N ASP A 2 13.50 10.35 0.49
CA ASP A 2 13.76 9.35 1.54
C ASP A 2 14.68 9.86 2.67
N VAL A 3 15.68 10.67 2.36
CA VAL A 3 16.54 11.33 3.35
C VAL A 3 15.73 12.25 4.25
N VAL A 4 14.85 13.07 3.67
CA VAL A 4 13.98 13.99 4.43
C VAL A 4 13.00 13.20 5.31
N ALA A 5 12.35 12.17 4.77
CA ALA A 5 11.43 11.32 5.54
C ALA A 5 12.13 10.64 6.72
N ARG A 6 13.35 10.12 6.52
CA ARG A 6 14.15 9.54 7.63
C ARG A 6 14.49 10.58 8.69
N SER A 7 14.94 11.76 8.28
CA SER A 7 15.25 12.85 9.22
C SER A 7 14.04 13.26 10.05
N MET A 8 12.88 13.42 9.43
CA MET A 8 11.62 13.74 10.13
C MET A 8 11.26 12.67 11.15
N MET A 9 11.39 11.40 10.79
CA MET A 9 11.07 10.30 11.72
C MET A 9 12.07 10.17 12.86
N ILE A 10 13.35 10.53 12.66
CA ILE A 10 14.34 10.61 13.74
C ILE A 10 13.92 11.68 14.74
N GLU A 11 13.58 12.89 14.28
CA GLU A 11 13.13 13.97 15.16
C GLU A 11 11.92 13.58 16.01
N ILE A 12 10.94 12.90 15.39
CA ILE A 12 9.75 12.40 16.09
C ILE A 12 10.14 11.33 17.13
N ARG A 13 10.97 10.35 16.78
CA ARG A 13 11.37 9.27 17.69
C ARG A 13 12.19 9.74 18.90
N GLU A 14 12.99 10.78 18.70
CA GLU A 14 13.81 11.38 19.75
C GLU A 14 13.05 12.43 20.59
N GLY A 15 11.73 12.54 20.39
CA GLY A 15 10.86 13.44 21.17
C GLY A 15 11.00 14.92 20.80
N ARG A 16 11.60 15.26 19.66
CA ARG A 16 11.68 16.63 19.13
C ARG A 16 10.58 16.98 18.15
N GLY A 17 9.65 16.04 17.90
CA GLY A 17 8.43 16.28 17.16
C GLY A 17 7.41 17.08 17.99
N CYS A 18 6.32 17.47 17.33
CA CYS A 18 5.16 18.07 17.97
C CYS A 18 4.09 17.03 18.19
N ASP A 19 3.36 17.11 19.30
CA ASP A 19 2.17 16.31 19.54
C ASP A 19 0.92 17.01 19.01
N GLY A 20 -0.08 16.23 18.60
CA GLY A 20 -1.35 16.73 18.13
C GLY A 20 -2.44 15.66 18.13
N PRO A 21 -3.68 16.03 17.76
CA PRO A 21 -4.82 15.11 17.80
C PRO A 21 -4.66 13.89 16.88
N TRP A 22 -3.79 13.98 15.90
CA TRP A 22 -3.50 12.91 14.92
C TRP A 22 -2.19 12.15 15.23
N GLY A 23 -1.59 12.43 16.37
CA GLY A 23 -0.32 11.85 16.81
C GLY A 23 0.89 12.76 16.59
N PRO A 24 2.11 12.22 16.82
CA PRO A 24 3.35 12.99 16.68
C PRO A 24 3.61 13.38 15.22
N HIS A 25 4.09 14.60 15.01
CA HIS A 25 4.31 15.18 13.69
C HIS A 25 5.46 16.19 13.67
N ILE A 26 5.84 16.63 12.48
CA ILE A 26 6.76 17.75 12.25
C ILE A 26 5.97 18.93 11.64
N LYS A 27 6.41 20.14 11.88
CA LYS A 27 5.81 21.33 11.30
C LYS A 27 6.53 21.77 10.03
N LEU A 28 5.80 21.80 8.91
CA LEU A 28 6.28 22.31 7.64
C LEU A 28 5.97 23.80 7.53
N LYS A 29 7.01 24.63 7.47
CA LYS A 29 6.91 26.08 7.36
C LYS A 29 6.90 26.52 5.88
N LEU A 30 5.85 27.21 5.45
CA LEU A 30 5.67 27.71 4.09
C LEU A 30 5.43 29.23 4.02
N ASP A 31 5.08 29.89 5.12
CA ASP A 31 4.73 31.31 5.20
C ASP A 31 5.84 32.24 4.68
N HIS A 32 7.11 31.81 4.75
CA HIS A 32 8.26 32.55 4.23
C HIS A 32 8.25 32.75 2.69
N LEU A 33 7.43 31.97 1.96
CA LEU A 33 7.29 32.08 0.51
C LEU A 33 6.35 33.22 0.09
N GLY A 34 5.54 33.73 1.02
CA GLY A 34 4.54 34.77 0.78
C GLY A 34 3.23 34.25 0.18
N ALA A 35 2.15 34.98 0.43
CA ALA A 35 0.79 34.60 0.03
C ALA A 35 0.65 34.41 -1.49
N GLU A 36 1.18 35.35 -2.29
CA GLU A 36 1.08 35.31 -3.75
C GLU A 36 1.68 34.03 -4.35
N VAL A 37 2.85 33.60 -3.85
CA VAL A 37 3.50 32.36 -4.31
C VAL A 37 2.69 31.14 -3.90
N LEU A 38 2.21 31.11 -2.67
CA LEU A 38 1.42 29.98 -2.16
C LEU A 38 0.09 29.85 -2.90
N GLU A 39 -0.62 30.94 -3.13
CA GLU A 39 -1.91 30.95 -3.85
C GLU A 39 -1.75 30.56 -5.33
N SER A 40 -0.67 31.00 -5.99
CA SER A 40 -0.45 30.69 -7.41
C SER A 40 0.15 29.30 -7.65
N ARG A 41 1.04 28.83 -6.77
CA ARG A 41 1.82 27.59 -6.98
C ARG A 41 1.31 26.40 -6.20
N LEU A 42 0.67 26.60 -5.06
CA LEU A 42 0.27 25.54 -4.13
C LEU A 42 -1.20 25.68 -3.65
N PRO A 43 -2.17 26.03 -4.54
CA PRO A 43 -3.56 26.24 -4.12
C PRO A 43 -4.18 25.01 -3.45
N GLY A 44 -3.88 23.78 -3.95
CA GLY A 44 -4.36 22.54 -3.35
C GLY A 44 -3.80 22.27 -1.95
N ILE A 45 -2.55 22.66 -1.68
CA ILE A 45 -1.97 22.54 -0.33
C ILE A 45 -2.65 23.51 0.65
N LEU A 46 -2.95 24.72 0.20
CA LEU A 46 -3.71 25.70 1.00
C LEU A 46 -5.10 25.15 1.37
N GLU A 47 -5.82 24.63 0.39
CA GLU A 47 -7.16 24.08 0.59
C GLU A 47 -7.17 22.88 1.54
N LEU A 48 -6.30 21.88 1.29
CA LEU A 48 -6.18 20.69 2.14
C LEU A 48 -5.79 21.04 3.57
N SER A 49 -4.82 21.96 3.74
CA SER A 49 -4.35 22.37 5.06
C SER A 49 -5.43 23.10 5.86
N ARG A 50 -6.14 24.03 5.24
CA ARG A 50 -7.25 24.77 5.88
C ARG A 50 -8.41 23.84 6.23
N THR A 51 -8.75 22.90 5.33
CA THR A 51 -9.89 21.99 5.50
C THR A 51 -9.62 20.92 6.54
N PHE A 52 -8.49 20.23 6.47
CA PHE A 52 -8.24 19.02 7.26
C PHE A 52 -7.32 19.23 8.44
N ALA A 53 -6.33 20.12 8.33
CA ALA A 53 -5.41 20.42 9.42
C ALA A 53 -5.81 21.66 10.22
N HIS A 54 -6.82 22.41 9.76
CA HIS A 54 -7.28 23.67 10.35
C HIS A 54 -6.15 24.68 10.53
N ALA A 55 -5.13 24.64 9.66
CA ALA A 55 -3.97 25.51 9.64
C ALA A 55 -3.92 26.30 8.34
N ASP A 56 -3.65 27.60 8.40
CA ASP A 56 -3.46 28.46 7.24
C ASP A 56 -1.96 28.58 6.92
N PRO A 57 -1.46 27.90 5.85
CA PRO A 57 -0.02 27.89 5.53
C PRO A 57 0.59 29.27 5.23
N ILE A 58 -0.24 30.28 4.96
CA ILE A 58 0.19 31.67 4.78
C ILE A 58 0.61 32.30 6.13
N LYS A 59 0.04 31.82 7.24
CA LYS A 59 0.21 32.42 8.57
C LYS A 59 0.96 31.54 9.55
N GLU A 60 0.85 30.21 9.39
CA GLU A 60 1.39 29.25 10.35
C GLU A 60 1.87 27.97 9.67
N PRO A 61 2.80 27.22 10.29
CA PRO A 61 3.26 25.94 9.77
C PRO A 61 2.17 24.86 9.83
N ILE A 62 2.15 23.98 8.84
CA ILE A 62 1.24 22.82 8.76
C ILE A 62 1.83 21.58 9.39
N PRO A 63 1.03 20.75 10.10
CA PRO A 63 1.46 19.48 10.64
C PRO A 63 1.65 18.46 9.50
N VAL A 64 2.81 17.80 9.46
CA VAL A 64 3.12 16.78 8.45
C VAL A 64 3.84 15.59 9.10
N ILE A 65 3.61 14.41 8.57
CA ILE A 65 4.31 13.18 8.96
C ILE A 65 4.63 12.37 7.70
N PRO A 66 5.78 11.68 7.63
CA PRO A 66 6.07 10.77 6.54
C PRO A 66 5.05 9.63 6.50
N THR A 67 4.42 9.43 5.34
CA THR A 67 3.49 8.34 5.08
C THR A 67 3.90 7.57 3.83
N CYS A 68 3.40 6.34 3.68
CA CYS A 68 3.58 5.57 2.47
C CYS A 68 2.93 6.32 1.30
N HIS A 69 3.68 6.53 0.22
CA HIS A 69 3.21 7.22 -0.98
C HIS A 69 3.08 6.30 -2.19
N TYR A 70 4.01 5.35 -2.34
CA TYR A 70 4.08 4.42 -3.46
C TYR A 70 4.68 3.10 -3.00
N MET A 71 4.08 2.00 -3.45
CA MET A 71 4.59 0.67 -3.20
C MET A 71 5.57 0.26 -4.31
N MET A 72 6.87 0.19 -3.98
CA MET A 72 7.86 -0.42 -4.85
C MET A 72 7.80 -1.94 -4.69
N GLY A 73 7.94 -2.66 -5.79
CA GLY A 73 7.70 -4.10 -5.84
C GLY A 73 6.30 -4.39 -6.36
N GLY A 74 5.67 -5.46 -5.88
CA GLY A 74 4.35 -5.90 -6.32
C GLY A 74 4.40 -7.27 -6.99
N ILE A 75 3.42 -7.55 -7.84
CA ILE A 75 3.34 -8.80 -8.60
C ILE A 75 4.44 -8.80 -9.68
N PRO A 76 5.39 -9.74 -9.67
CA PRO A 76 6.41 -9.81 -10.73
C PRO A 76 5.76 -10.02 -12.10
N THR A 77 6.19 -9.24 -13.08
CA THR A 77 5.62 -9.31 -14.44
C THR A 77 6.68 -9.25 -15.51
N LYS A 78 6.35 -9.80 -16.69
CA LYS A 78 7.04 -9.46 -17.94
C LYS A 78 6.67 -8.03 -18.39
N VAL A 79 7.43 -7.50 -19.35
CA VAL A 79 7.13 -6.21 -19.99
C VAL A 79 5.76 -6.17 -20.69
N THR A 80 5.21 -7.34 -20.99
CA THR A 80 3.87 -7.55 -21.53
C THR A 80 2.76 -7.61 -20.47
N GLY A 81 3.09 -7.36 -19.21
CA GLY A 81 2.14 -7.40 -18.09
C GLY A 81 1.76 -8.79 -17.58
N GLN A 82 2.23 -9.87 -18.21
CA GLN A 82 1.97 -11.24 -17.76
C GLN A 82 2.59 -11.47 -16.38
N ALA A 83 1.77 -11.89 -15.41
CA ALA A 83 2.22 -12.18 -14.05
C ALA A 83 3.12 -13.44 -14.02
N LEU A 84 4.13 -13.40 -13.16
CA LEU A 84 5.11 -14.47 -12.99
C LEU A 84 4.98 -15.10 -11.61
N ARG A 85 5.32 -16.38 -11.54
CA ARG A 85 5.60 -17.12 -10.30
C ARG A 85 6.95 -17.82 -10.44
N VAL A 86 7.55 -18.17 -9.31
CA VAL A 86 8.75 -19.01 -9.29
C VAL A 86 8.32 -20.46 -9.34
N ASN A 87 8.82 -21.26 -10.28
CA ASN A 87 8.58 -22.69 -10.39
C ASN A 87 9.44 -23.49 -9.39
N ALA A 88 9.27 -24.81 -9.36
CA ALA A 88 10.00 -25.70 -8.45
C ALA A 88 11.53 -25.71 -8.71
N GLN A 89 11.99 -25.26 -9.88
CA GLN A 89 13.38 -25.15 -10.27
C GLN A 89 13.99 -23.81 -9.91
N GLY A 90 13.19 -22.86 -9.39
CA GLY A 90 13.63 -21.49 -9.08
C GLY A 90 13.61 -20.54 -10.27
N GLU A 91 12.93 -20.89 -11.35
CA GLU A 91 12.84 -20.09 -12.58
C GLU A 91 11.49 -19.37 -12.68
N ASP A 92 11.48 -18.23 -13.38
CA ASP A 92 10.27 -17.46 -13.64
C ASP A 92 9.35 -18.18 -14.64
N GLU A 93 8.13 -18.46 -14.22
CA GLU A 93 7.07 -19.07 -15.03
C GLU A 93 5.86 -18.14 -15.12
N VAL A 94 5.30 -17.96 -16.32
CA VAL A 94 4.08 -17.17 -16.53
C VAL A 94 2.88 -17.87 -15.92
N ILE A 95 2.06 -17.12 -15.18
CA ILE A 95 0.75 -17.55 -14.71
C ILE A 95 -0.25 -17.30 -15.87
N PRO A 96 -0.80 -18.34 -16.51
CA PRO A 96 -1.71 -18.17 -17.63
C PRO A 96 -2.96 -17.37 -17.25
N GLY A 97 -3.31 -16.37 -18.06
CA GLY A 97 -4.50 -15.56 -17.88
C GLY A 97 -4.43 -14.49 -16.81
N LEU A 98 -3.32 -14.37 -16.05
CA LEU A 98 -3.13 -13.34 -15.05
C LEU A 98 -2.18 -12.24 -15.55
N PHE A 99 -2.64 -11.00 -15.46
CA PHE A 99 -1.88 -9.80 -15.84
C PHE A 99 -1.88 -8.78 -14.72
N ALA A 100 -0.79 -8.03 -14.59
CA ALA A 100 -0.70 -6.88 -13.71
C ALA A 100 0.10 -5.77 -14.38
N VAL A 101 -0.35 -4.52 -14.22
CA VAL A 101 0.29 -3.31 -14.75
C VAL A 101 0.15 -2.15 -13.78
N GLY A 102 1.05 -1.18 -13.83
CA GLY A 102 1.05 -0.02 -12.95
C GLY A 102 1.58 -0.33 -11.54
N GLU A 103 1.12 0.39 -10.54
CA GLU A 103 1.68 0.32 -9.18
C GLU A 103 1.62 -1.07 -8.55
N ILE A 104 0.62 -1.88 -8.89
CA ILE A 104 0.48 -3.27 -8.41
C ILE A 104 1.54 -4.21 -9.00
N ALA A 105 2.11 -3.86 -10.16
CA ALA A 105 3.06 -4.69 -10.89
C ALA A 105 4.51 -4.38 -10.54
N CYS A 106 5.36 -5.38 -10.60
CA CYS A 106 6.82 -5.25 -10.51
C CYS A 106 7.45 -5.68 -11.83
N VAL A 107 7.55 -4.75 -12.77
CA VAL A 107 8.29 -4.94 -14.02
C VAL A 107 9.79 -4.59 -13.87
N SER A 108 10.23 -4.34 -12.63
CA SER A 108 11.62 -4.09 -12.21
C SER A 108 12.26 -2.78 -12.73
N VAL A 109 11.46 -1.81 -13.17
CA VAL A 109 11.98 -0.52 -13.69
C VAL A 109 12.22 0.53 -12.61
N HIS A 110 11.64 0.38 -11.42
CA HIS A 110 11.75 1.36 -10.34
C HIS A 110 12.84 1.03 -9.32
N GLY A 111 13.32 -0.20 -9.30
CA GLY A 111 14.21 -0.67 -8.23
C GLY A 111 13.55 -0.51 -6.85
N ALA A 112 14.34 -0.17 -5.85
CA ALA A 112 13.87 -0.04 -4.47
C ALA A 112 13.41 1.38 -4.09
N ASN A 113 13.46 2.34 -5.01
CA ASN A 113 12.99 3.72 -4.78
C ASN A 113 12.66 4.40 -6.11
N ARG A 114 11.38 4.53 -6.41
CA ARG A 114 10.88 5.13 -7.66
C ARG A 114 11.25 6.63 -7.76
N LEU A 115 11.73 7.04 -8.92
CA LEU A 115 11.92 8.45 -9.25
C LEU A 115 10.59 9.18 -9.43
N GLY A 116 10.57 10.47 -9.10
CA GLY A 116 9.39 11.32 -9.26
C GLY A 116 8.89 11.32 -10.71
N GLY A 117 7.56 11.20 -10.91
CA GLY A 117 6.92 11.16 -12.21
C GLY A 117 6.93 9.80 -12.91
N ASN A 118 7.86 8.90 -12.63
CA ASN A 118 8.00 7.63 -13.34
C ASN A 118 6.83 6.67 -13.16
N SER A 119 5.98 6.82 -12.14
CA SER A 119 4.77 6.00 -12.03
C SER A 119 3.79 6.27 -13.17
N LEU A 120 3.66 7.51 -13.61
CA LEU A 120 2.77 7.86 -14.75
C LEU A 120 3.30 7.27 -16.06
N LEU A 121 4.63 7.29 -16.26
CA LEU A 121 5.26 6.65 -17.42
C LEU A 121 5.05 5.15 -17.41
N ASP A 122 5.23 4.50 -16.27
CA ASP A 122 4.98 3.07 -16.08
C ASP A 122 3.55 2.70 -16.48
N LEU A 123 2.54 3.39 -15.94
CA LEU A 123 1.13 3.16 -16.27
C LEU A 123 0.87 3.21 -17.78
N VAL A 124 1.39 4.21 -18.48
CA VAL A 124 1.15 4.41 -19.90
C VAL A 124 1.90 3.38 -20.75
N VAL A 125 3.19 3.17 -20.48
CA VAL A 125 4.06 2.31 -21.29
C VAL A 125 3.66 0.84 -21.15
N PHE A 126 3.58 0.34 -19.92
CA PHE A 126 3.28 -1.09 -19.68
C PHE A 126 1.79 -1.39 -19.80
N GLY A 127 0.91 -0.43 -19.53
CA GLY A 127 -0.52 -0.55 -19.82
C GLY A 127 -0.78 -0.75 -21.32
N ARG A 128 -0.09 0.04 -22.17
CA ARG A 128 -0.16 -0.13 -23.61
C ARG A 128 0.45 -1.47 -24.07
N ALA A 129 1.62 -1.84 -23.55
CA ALA A 129 2.26 -3.10 -23.90
C ALA A 129 1.39 -4.31 -23.56
N ALA A 130 0.79 -4.31 -22.37
CA ALA A 130 -0.15 -5.35 -21.93
C ALA A 130 -1.40 -5.40 -22.82
N GLY A 131 -1.97 -4.24 -23.16
CA GLY A 131 -3.14 -4.18 -24.06
C GLY A 131 -2.87 -4.77 -25.44
N VAL A 132 -1.72 -4.45 -26.05
CA VAL A 132 -1.32 -5.02 -27.34
C VAL A 132 -1.15 -6.54 -27.23
N HIS A 133 -0.44 -7.01 -26.21
CA HIS A 133 -0.22 -8.43 -26.01
C HIS A 133 -1.51 -9.20 -25.70
N LEU A 134 -2.43 -8.62 -24.95
CA LEU A 134 -3.76 -9.21 -24.67
C LEU A 134 -4.56 -9.40 -25.96
N MET A 135 -4.51 -8.45 -26.91
CA MET A 135 -5.16 -8.61 -28.22
C MET A 135 -4.59 -9.82 -28.96
N GLU A 136 -3.26 -9.94 -29.02
CA GLU A 136 -2.59 -11.09 -29.64
C GLU A 136 -2.97 -12.43 -28.97
N CYS A 137 -3.04 -12.46 -27.63
CA CYS A 137 -3.45 -13.65 -26.88
C CYS A 137 -4.89 -14.05 -27.20
N ILE A 138 -5.82 -13.11 -27.26
CA ILE A 138 -7.24 -13.37 -27.56
C ILE A 138 -7.39 -13.91 -28.98
N GLU A 139 -6.68 -13.33 -29.96
CA GLU A 139 -6.69 -13.79 -31.35
C GLU A 139 -6.16 -15.24 -31.48
N GLN A 140 -5.12 -15.60 -30.70
CA GLN A 140 -4.49 -16.91 -30.76
C GLN A 140 -5.23 -17.99 -29.96
N GLN A 141 -5.78 -17.64 -28.80
CA GLN A 141 -6.38 -18.60 -27.86
C GLN A 141 -7.88 -18.81 -28.07
N GLY A 142 -8.54 -17.89 -28.81
CA GLY A 142 -9.98 -17.89 -28.97
C GLY A 142 -10.73 -17.43 -27.70
N PRO A 143 -12.03 -17.76 -27.57
CA PRO A 143 -12.85 -17.32 -26.46
C PRO A 143 -12.36 -17.88 -25.12
N LEU A 144 -12.49 -17.09 -24.07
CA LEU A 144 -12.20 -17.55 -22.70
C LEU A 144 -13.14 -18.68 -22.31
N ARG A 145 -12.66 -19.61 -21.50
CA ARG A 145 -13.51 -20.64 -20.89
C ARG A 145 -14.56 -20.03 -19.96
N ASP A 146 -15.68 -20.68 -19.83
CA ASP A 146 -16.67 -20.32 -18.82
C ASP A 146 -16.13 -20.61 -17.41
N ALA A 147 -16.59 -19.81 -16.43
CA ALA A 147 -16.32 -20.09 -15.03
C ALA A 147 -17.04 -21.36 -14.59
N THR A 148 -16.38 -22.17 -13.77
CA THR A 148 -17.01 -23.35 -13.17
C THR A 148 -17.94 -22.94 -12.02
N LEU A 149 -18.91 -23.80 -11.67
CA LEU A 149 -19.79 -23.53 -10.53
C LEU A 149 -19.00 -23.39 -9.23
N ASP A 150 -17.96 -24.19 -9.01
CA ASP A 150 -17.09 -24.10 -7.83
C ASP A 150 -16.36 -22.74 -7.72
N GLU A 151 -15.93 -22.19 -8.85
CA GLU A 151 -15.30 -20.84 -8.88
C GLU A 151 -16.31 -19.74 -8.55
N ILE A 152 -17.54 -19.85 -9.06
CA ILE A 152 -18.63 -18.94 -8.75
C ILE A 152 -18.99 -19.04 -7.27
N ASP A 153 -19.17 -20.27 -6.75
CA ASP A 153 -19.51 -20.51 -5.35
C ASP A 153 -18.41 -20.01 -4.39
N ALA A 154 -17.14 -20.17 -4.73
CA ALA A 154 -16.02 -19.64 -3.96
C ALA A 154 -16.04 -18.10 -3.90
N ALA A 155 -16.32 -17.43 -5.02
CA ALA A 155 -16.44 -15.98 -5.07
C ALA A 155 -17.65 -15.48 -4.26
N MET A 156 -18.79 -16.16 -4.39
CA MET A 156 -20.00 -15.85 -3.63
C MET A 156 -19.85 -16.12 -2.14
N ALA A 157 -19.13 -17.18 -1.74
CA ALA A 157 -18.86 -17.47 -0.33
C ALA A 157 -18.08 -16.31 0.35
N ARG A 158 -17.10 -15.72 -0.34
CA ARG A 158 -16.36 -14.56 0.15
C ARG A 158 -17.27 -13.35 0.37
N PHE A 159 -18.17 -13.07 -0.56
CA PHE A 159 -19.15 -12.00 -0.44
C PHE A 159 -20.16 -12.28 0.68
N ASN A 160 -20.74 -13.49 0.69
CA ASN A 160 -21.78 -13.89 1.64
C ASN A 160 -21.27 -13.99 3.08
N ARG A 161 -19.98 -14.16 3.29
CA ARG A 161 -19.40 -14.14 4.64
C ARG A 161 -19.75 -12.83 5.37
N TRP A 162 -19.62 -11.71 4.70
CA TRP A 162 -19.97 -10.41 5.27
C TRP A 162 -21.48 -10.26 5.50
N GLU A 163 -22.29 -10.76 4.59
CA GLU A 163 -23.76 -10.74 4.75
C GLU A 163 -24.24 -11.60 5.94
N ASN A 164 -23.56 -12.68 6.23
CA ASN A 164 -23.96 -13.60 7.29
C ASN A 164 -23.48 -13.19 8.67
N ASN A 165 -22.43 -12.40 8.78
CA ASN A 165 -21.87 -11.95 10.06
C ASN A 165 -22.67 -10.78 10.64
N THR A 166 -23.49 -11.08 11.67
CA THR A 166 -24.32 -10.09 12.38
C THR A 166 -23.74 -9.65 13.71
N THR A 167 -22.76 -10.42 14.20
CA THR A 167 -22.08 -10.20 15.47
C THR A 167 -20.58 -10.23 15.23
N GLY A 168 -19.82 -9.68 16.13
CA GLY A 168 -18.37 -9.63 16.00
C GLY A 168 -17.83 -8.21 16.12
N GLU A 169 -16.57 -8.06 15.81
CA GLU A 169 -15.88 -6.79 15.94
C GLU A 169 -16.21 -5.82 14.80
N ASP A 170 -16.17 -4.53 15.11
CA ASP A 170 -16.33 -3.46 14.12
C ASP A 170 -15.16 -3.47 13.14
N PRO A 171 -15.39 -3.56 11.82
CA PRO A 171 -14.33 -3.52 10.80
C PRO A 171 -13.49 -2.24 10.85
N VAL A 172 -14.03 -1.12 11.31
CA VAL A 172 -13.29 0.14 11.50
C VAL A 172 -12.20 -0.02 12.55
N GLU A 173 -12.46 -0.70 13.65
CA GLU A 173 -11.45 -0.93 14.69
C GLU A 173 -10.38 -1.93 14.25
N ILE A 174 -10.75 -2.93 13.45
CA ILE A 174 -9.79 -3.85 12.81
C ILE A 174 -8.89 -3.09 11.83
N ARG A 175 -9.44 -2.22 11.01
CA ARG A 175 -8.68 -1.36 10.09
C ARG A 175 -7.69 -0.47 10.84
N LYS A 176 -8.12 0.16 11.92
CA LYS A 176 -7.25 0.97 12.79
C LYS A 176 -6.13 0.14 13.43
N ALA A 177 -6.42 -1.08 13.88
CA ALA A 177 -5.42 -1.98 14.42
C ALA A 177 -4.39 -2.36 13.36
N LEU A 178 -4.82 -2.72 12.15
CA LEU A 178 -3.95 -3.00 11.00
C LEU A 178 -3.04 -1.81 10.67
N GLN A 179 -3.60 -0.61 10.56
CA GLN A 179 -2.83 0.61 10.27
C GLN A 179 -1.79 0.90 11.36
N ARG A 180 -2.15 0.76 12.65
CA ARG A 180 -1.21 0.94 13.76
C ARG A 180 -0.09 -0.09 13.74
N CYS A 181 -0.41 -1.36 13.51
CA CYS A 181 0.59 -2.42 13.40
C CYS A 181 1.59 -2.13 12.28
N MET A 182 1.11 -1.78 11.09
CA MET A 182 1.97 -1.45 9.94
C MET A 182 2.80 -0.18 10.21
N GLN A 183 2.22 0.86 10.80
CA GLN A 183 2.94 2.09 11.13
C GLN A 183 4.04 1.86 12.18
N ASN A 184 3.77 1.06 13.21
CA ASN A 184 4.71 0.86 14.30
C ASN A 184 5.86 -0.08 13.92
N ASN A 185 5.58 -1.14 13.16
CA ASN A 185 6.52 -2.22 12.92
C ASN A 185 7.14 -2.23 11.51
N PHE A 186 6.51 -1.59 10.52
CA PHE A 186 6.90 -1.68 9.11
C PHE A 186 7.05 -0.33 8.39
N SER A 187 7.11 0.78 9.13
CA SER A 187 7.21 2.12 8.54
C SER A 187 8.62 2.45 8.02
N VAL A 188 9.05 3.70 8.17
CA VAL A 188 10.30 4.23 7.60
C VAL A 188 11.53 3.49 8.10
N PHE A 189 11.60 3.17 9.39
CA PHE A 189 12.67 2.39 9.99
C PHE A 189 12.17 1.03 10.44
N ARG A 190 12.95 0.00 10.12
CA ARG A 190 12.60 -1.41 10.35
C ARG A 190 13.68 -2.10 11.16
N GLU A 191 13.26 -3.00 12.02
CA GLU A 191 14.12 -3.82 12.85
C GLU A 191 13.53 -5.23 12.95
N GLY A 192 14.38 -6.26 12.96
CA GLY A 192 13.95 -7.66 12.87
C GLY A 192 12.98 -8.07 13.96
N ASP A 193 13.25 -7.70 15.21
CA ASP A 193 12.39 -8.10 16.33
C ASP A 193 11.04 -7.37 16.32
N ALA A 194 11.02 -6.08 15.99
CA ALA A 194 9.77 -5.34 15.81
C ALA A 194 8.94 -5.91 14.66
N MET A 195 9.57 -6.25 13.53
CA MET A 195 8.86 -6.86 12.38
C MET A 195 8.33 -8.27 12.70
N LYS A 196 9.06 -9.09 13.45
CA LYS A 196 8.56 -10.39 13.92
C LYS A 196 7.35 -10.24 14.82
N GLN A 197 7.41 -9.31 15.78
CA GLN A 197 6.27 -8.97 16.64
C GLN A 197 5.08 -8.49 15.79
N GLY A 198 5.31 -7.59 14.83
CA GLY A 198 4.28 -7.10 13.92
C GLY A 198 3.64 -8.21 13.08
N LEU A 199 4.41 -9.21 12.63
CA LEU A 199 3.86 -10.38 11.92
C LEU A 199 2.93 -11.21 12.79
N GLU A 200 3.25 -11.41 14.07
CA GLU A 200 2.36 -12.12 14.99
C GLU A 200 1.08 -11.30 15.28
N GLU A 201 1.21 -9.98 15.43
CA GLU A 201 0.06 -9.08 15.54
C GLU A 201 -0.84 -9.10 14.30
N LEU A 202 -0.24 -9.08 13.09
CA LEU A 202 -1.00 -9.19 11.84
C LEU A 202 -1.76 -10.52 11.72
N LYS A 203 -1.19 -11.64 12.17
CA LYS A 203 -1.91 -12.92 12.23
C LYS A 203 -3.14 -12.84 13.14
N GLN A 204 -3.01 -12.22 14.31
CA GLN A 204 -4.13 -12.02 15.23
C GLN A 204 -5.22 -11.11 14.61
N ILE A 205 -4.82 -10.01 13.97
CA ILE A 205 -5.74 -9.11 13.28
C ILE A 205 -6.49 -9.85 12.16
N ARG A 206 -5.78 -10.70 11.40
CA ARG A 206 -6.37 -11.54 10.35
C ARG A 206 -7.40 -12.53 10.87
N GLU A 207 -7.18 -13.13 12.05
CA GLU A 207 -8.17 -13.99 12.69
C GLU A 207 -9.41 -13.19 13.15
N ARG A 208 -9.21 -12.02 13.75
CA ARG A 208 -10.31 -11.11 14.13
C ARG A 208 -11.18 -10.71 12.93
N LEU A 209 -10.54 -10.44 11.78
CA LEU A 209 -11.22 -10.07 10.54
C LEU A 209 -12.19 -11.13 10.04
N LYS A 210 -11.92 -12.44 10.28
CA LYS A 210 -12.80 -13.52 9.84
C LYS A 210 -14.18 -13.46 10.47
N SER A 211 -14.29 -12.94 11.69
CA SER A 211 -15.54 -12.83 12.46
C SER A 211 -16.07 -11.39 12.56
N ALA A 212 -15.50 -10.45 11.82
CA ALA A 212 -15.99 -9.08 11.82
C ALA A 212 -17.41 -8.96 11.27
N ARG A 213 -18.20 -8.04 11.82
CA ARG A 213 -19.60 -7.85 11.45
C ARG A 213 -19.79 -6.83 10.33
N LEU A 214 -20.89 -6.94 9.62
CA LEU A 214 -21.41 -5.92 8.74
C LEU A 214 -22.70 -5.35 9.35
N ASP A 215 -22.71 -4.07 9.68
CA ASP A 215 -23.87 -3.41 10.31
C ASP A 215 -24.88 -2.92 9.27
N ASP A 216 -24.40 -2.26 8.21
CA ASP A 216 -25.25 -1.81 7.12
C ASP A 216 -25.62 -2.97 6.17
N ARG A 217 -26.90 -3.27 6.06
CA ARG A 217 -27.46 -4.36 5.24
C ARG A 217 -28.31 -3.86 4.08
N SER A 218 -28.24 -2.58 3.77
CA SER A 218 -28.94 -2.03 2.61
C SER A 218 -28.47 -2.74 1.34
N PRO A 219 -29.41 -3.10 0.43
CA PRO A 219 -29.07 -3.77 -0.82
C PRO A 219 -28.34 -2.83 -1.79
N ASP A 220 -28.65 -1.54 -1.72
CA ASP A 220 -28.18 -0.52 -2.65
C ASP A 220 -27.26 0.48 -1.94
N PHE A 221 -26.21 0.96 -2.66
CA PHE A 221 -25.26 1.97 -2.20
C PHE A 221 -24.58 1.66 -0.84
N ASN A 222 -24.39 0.38 -0.52
CA ASN A 222 -23.77 -0.06 0.73
C ASN A 222 -22.25 0.12 0.70
N THR A 223 -21.80 1.31 1.11
CA THR A 223 -20.36 1.64 1.17
C THR A 223 -19.64 0.83 2.22
N GLN A 224 -20.26 0.50 3.35
CA GLN A 224 -19.63 -0.32 4.39
C GLN A 224 -19.29 -1.73 3.87
N ARG A 225 -20.16 -2.33 3.06
CA ARG A 225 -19.87 -3.63 2.40
C ARG A 225 -18.63 -3.54 1.52
N ILE A 226 -18.51 -2.48 0.72
CA ILE A 226 -17.32 -2.28 -0.13
C ILE A 226 -16.06 -2.10 0.73
N GLU A 227 -16.14 -1.29 1.78
CA GLU A 227 -15.02 -1.10 2.73
C GLU A 227 -14.60 -2.40 3.45
N CYS A 228 -15.56 -3.27 3.76
CA CYS A 228 -15.28 -4.60 4.32
C CYS A 228 -14.55 -5.52 3.33
N LEU A 229 -14.96 -5.53 2.07
CA LEU A 229 -14.27 -6.29 1.00
C LEU A 229 -12.87 -5.72 0.72
N GLU A 230 -12.73 -4.41 0.77
CA GLU A 230 -11.42 -3.73 0.68
C GLU A 230 -10.52 -4.07 1.87
N LEU A 231 -11.08 -4.18 3.07
CA LEU A 231 -10.31 -4.55 4.27
C LEU A 231 -9.75 -5.98 4.17
N ASP A 232 -10.51 -6.92 3.57
CA ASP A 232 -9.99 -8.25 3.24
C ASP A 232 -8.76 -8.17 2.34
N ASN A 233 -8.84 -7.37 1.26
CA ASN A 233 -7.73 -7.19 0.33
C ASN A 233 -6.54 -6.47 0.99
N LEU A 234 -6.81 -5.43 1.78
CA LEU A 234 -5.80 -4.68 2.50
C LEU A 234 -5.02 -5.57 3.49
N MET A 235 -5.70 -6.47 4.19
CA MET A 235 -5.08 -7.41 5.11
C MET A 235 -4.08 -8.33 4.41
N GLU A 236 -4.44 -8.91 3.27
CA GLU A 236 -3.56 -9.79 2.50
C GLU A 236 -2.35 -9.02 1.93
N THR A 237 -2.57 -7.82 1.41
CA THR A 237 -1.50 -6.96 0.89
C THR A 237 -0.54 -6.52 2.00
N ALA A 238 -1.06 -6.14 3.16
CA ALA A 238 -0.25 -5.76 4.32
C ALA A 238 0.58 -6.95 4.83
N TYR A 239 -0.03 -8.14 4.92
CA TYR A 239 0.67 -9.35 5.36
C TYR A 239 1.79 -9.74 4.39
N ALA A 240 1.53 -9.73 3.08
CA ALA A 240 2.55 -10.00 2.06
C ALA A 240 3.71 -8.99 2.14
N THR A 241 3.40 -7.71 2.32
CA THR A 241 4.40 -6.64 2.49
C THR A 241 5.26 -6.86 3.74
N ALA A 242 4.62 -7.22 4.86
CA ALA A 242 5.31 -7.47 6.13
C ALA A 242 6.25 -8.68 6.06
N VAL A 243 5.78 -9.79 5.45
CA VAL A 243 6.60 -10.99 5.21
C VAL A 243 7.81 -10.67 4.34
N ALA A 244 7.61 -9.98 3.21
CA ALA A 244 8.67 -9.60 2.30
C ALA A 244 9.69 -8.65 2.98
N ALA A 245 9.21 -7.67 3.76
CA ALA A 245 10.07 -6.75 4.50
C ALA A 245 10.91 -7.46 5.57
N ASN A 246 10.32 -8.39 6.32
CA ASN A 246 11.04 -9.17 7.34
C ASN A 246 12.07 -10.12 6.73
N PHE A 247 11.75 -10.70 5.58
CA PHE A 247 12.65 -11.63 4.87
C PHE A 247 13.90 -10.93 4.32
N ARG A 248 13.79 -9.68 3.88
CA ARG A 248 14.90 -8.92 3.28
C ARG A 248 15.86 -8.41 4.35
N THR A 249 17.07 -8.99 4.41
CA THR A 249 18.14 -8.71 5.39
C THR A 249 19.19 -7.75 4.83
N GLU A 250 18.76 -6.62 4.29
CA GLU A 250 19.61 -5.54 3.79
C GLU A 250 18.87 -4.19 3.91
N SER A 251 19.58 -3.08 3.72
CA SER A 251 19.00 -1.76 3.47
C SER A 251 19.15 -1.38 2.00
N ARG A 252 18.00 -1.06 1.32
CA ARG A 252 17.98 -0.73 -0.11
C ARG A 252 16.83 0.22 -0.43
N GLY A 253 17.13 1.40 -0.94
CA GLY A 253 16.13 2.41 -1.30
C GLY A 253 15.28 2.84 -0.10
N ALA A 254 13.98 2.64 -0.17
CA ALA A 254 13.04 2.95 0.91
C ALA A 254 13.08 1.93 2.06
N HIS A 255 13.54 0.70 1.80
CA HIS A 255 13.71 -0.32 2.84
C HIS A 255 14.95 -0.03 3.68
N SER A 256 14.76 0.45 4.90
CA SER A 256 15.85 0.82 5.83
C SER A 256 15.78 -0.03 7.09
N ARG A 257 16.80 -0.87 7.29
CA ARG A 257 16.97 -1.78 8.42
C ARG A 257 18.07 -1.27 9.35
N PHE A 258 17.77 -1.09 10.64
CA PHE A 258 18.81 -0.76 11.63
C PHE A 258 19.77 -1.92 11.89
N ASP A 259 19.24 -3.13 11.88
CA ASP A 259 20.00 -4.37 12.11
C ASP A 259 20.76 -4.86 10.86
N PHE A 260 20.42 -4.36 9.66
CA PHE A 260 21.12 -4.63 8.41
C PHE A 260 21.29 -3.33 7.60
N PRO A 261 22.19 -2.40 8.03
CA PRO A 261 22.30 -1.07 7.41
C PRO A 261 22.87 -1.08 6.00
N ASP A 262 23.64 -2.11 5.65
CA ASP A 262 24.30 -2.20 4.36
C ASP A 262 23.44 -2.82 3.27
N ARG A 263 23.73 -2.45 2.02
CA ARG A 263 23.11 -3.03 0.84
C ARG A 263 23.81 -4.36 0.49
N ASP A 264 23.05 -5.42 0.30
CA ASP A 264 23.58 -6.63 -0.33
C ASP A 264 23.79 -6.41 -1.83
N ARG A 265 25.04 -6.51 -2.29
CA ARG A 265 25.39 -6.32 -3.70
C ARG A 265 25.25 -7.59 -4.54
N LYS A 266 24.94 -8.71 -3.91
CA LYS A 266 24.80 -10.02 -4.56
C LYS A 266 23.33 -10.42 -4.80
N SER A 267 22.39 -9.70 -4.17
CA SER A 267 20.95 -9.91 -4.32
C SER A 267 20.36 -9.10 -5.49
#